data_b5b3ca315f164e0973eef31f2c51980b
#
_entry.id   b5b3ca315f164e0973eef31f2c51980b
#
_cell.length_a   1.000
_cell.length_b   1.000
_cell.length_c   1.000
_cell.angle_alpha   90.00
_cell.angle_beta   90.00
_cell.angle_gamma   90.00
#
_symmetry.space_group_name_H-M   'P 1'
#
loop_
_entity.id
_entity.type
_entity.pdbx_description
1 polymer ?
#
loop_
_entity_poly.entity_id
_entity_poly.type
_entity_poly.pdbx_seq_one_letter_code
_entity_poly.pdbx_strand_id
1 'polypeptide(L)'
;MKRTRWTALLGAGAMVLGAGVAQAQVETLMPPLVAGAAKARVEALKVHSKDIEGNLLGTPAERDVFVVLPPSYERERKRRYPVVYALHGYSIGADQWMKEIRLPQTAEGAFAKGTPEMILVLPSSKNVYNGAFYSNSVTTGDFENFIAGELIDYIDAHYRTLARPASRGLVGHSMGGYGASRIGIRRAERYGALYLMAPCCQSPVGSRGLTAEQVTQLEALTSTEAASTLPFLLRGTLALASAWSPNPLRPPLYLDLPVDSSGKDRPEILAKWAANAPLAFLDQYVSKVRKYRAIALDVGDKDGLVEDTRRMHEALRAQGIASSLEVYPGDHTSHLAFRMQDYVLPFFGSSLSFSK
;
A
#
# COMPACT_ATOMS: atom_id res chain seq x y z
N MET A 1 -67.51 -40.71 21.30
CA MET A 1 -66.16 -40.32 21.72
C MET A 1 -65.23 -40.43 20.50
N LYS A 2 -64.93 -39.30 19.78
CA LYS A 2 -64.02 -39.26 18.63
C LYS A 2 -62.83 -38.41 19.04
N ARG A 3 -61.64 -39.00 19.09
CA ARG A 3 -60.37 -38.31 19.36
C ARG A 3 -59.77 -37.77 18.03
N THR A 4 -59.68 -36.49 17.91
CA THR A 4 -59.05 -35.81 16.80
C THR A 4 -57.55 -35.69 17.10
N ARG A 5 -56.66 -36.20 16.21
CA ARG A 5 -55.20 -36.05 16.27
C ARG A 5 -54.83 -34.81 15.51
N TRP A 6 -54.12 -33.89 16.16
CA TRP A 6 -53.47 -32.77 15.54
C TRP A 6 -52.05 -33.19 15.18
N THR A 7 -51.72 -33.13 13.89
CA THR A 7 -50.36 -33.27 13.38
C THR A 7 -49.74 -31.88 13.26
N ALA A 8 -48.69 -31.63 14.04
CA ALA A 8 -47.89 -30.42 13.94
C ALA A 8 -46.86 -30.61 12.83
N LEU A 9 -46.90 -29.76 11.79
CA LEU A 9 -45.84 -29.62 10.80
C LEU A 9 -44.77 -28.68 11.38
N LEU A 10 -43.58 -29.21 11.65
CA LEU A 10 -42.37 -28.44 11.92
C LEU A 10 -41.75 -28.08 10.58
N GLY A 11 -41.89 -26.83 10.18
CA GLY A 11 -41.16 -26.25 9.07
C GLY A 11 -39.74 -25.90 9.52
N ALA A 12 -38.75 -26.66 9.04
CA ALA A 12 -37.34 -26.32 9.20
C ALA A 12 -36.99 -25.21 8.22
N GLY A 13 -36.95 -23.98 8.69
CA GLY A 13 -36.37 -22.85 7.96
C GLY A 13 -34.85 -22.94 7.96
N ALA A 14 -34.26 -23.31 6.84
CA ALA A 14 -32.82 -23.22 6.65
C ALA A 14 -32.40 -21.74 6.58
N MET A 15 -31.83 -21.21 7.66
CA MET A 15 -31.06 -19.94 7.61
C MET A 15 -29.82 -20.19 6.77
N VAL A 16 -29.79 -19.67 5.55
CA VAL A 16 -28.59 -19.51 4.77
C VAL A 16 -27.82 -18.34 5.41
N LEU A 17 -26.89 -18.66 6.29
CA LEU A 17 -25.88 -17.72 6.74
C LEU A 17 -24.98 -17.43 5.54
N GLY A 18 -25.25 -16.33 4.84
CA GLY A 18 -24.32 -15.77 3.88
C GLY A 18 -23.03 -15.39 4.62
N ALA A 19 -21.99 -16.20 4.47
CA ALA A 19 -20.64 -15.84 4.88
C ALA A 19 -20.17 -14.67 3.98
N GLY A 20 -20.50 -13.45 4.38
CA GLY A 20 -19.88 -12.25 3.81
C GLY A 20 -18.37 -12.36 4.01
N VAL A 21 -17.63 -12.37 2.91
CA VAL A 21 -16.16 -12.28 2.95
C VAL A 21 -15.84 -10.95 3.61
N ALA A 22 -15.44 -10.96 4.88
CA ALA A 22 -15.00 -9.76 5.59
C ALA A 22 -13.81 -9.16 4.82
N GLN A 23 -14.02 -8.03 4.16
CA GLN A 23 -12.90 -7.24 3.66
C GLN A 23 -12.13 -6.74 4.87
N ALA A 24 -10.81 -6.87 4.83
CA ALA A 24 -9.98 -6.29 5.88
C ALA A 24 -10.23 -4.78 5.91
N GLN A 25 -10.72 -4.30 7.05
CA GLN A 25 -10.94 -2.88 7.31
C GLN A 25 -9.77 -2.33 8.11
N VAL A 26 -9.41 -1.09 7.83
CA VAL A 26 -8.49 -0.33 8.69
C VAL A 26 -9.32 0.26 9.83
N GLU A 27 -9.28 -0.39 10.99
CA GLU A 27 -9.85 0.16 12.21
C GLU A 27 -8.78 1.02 12.90
N THR A 28 -8.96 2.33 12.87
CA THR A 28 -8.02 3.27 13.47
C THR A 28 -8.71 4.27 14.38
N LEU A 29 -8.07 4.58 15.49
CA LEU A 29 -8.46 5.68 16.35
C LEU A 29 -8.33 7.00 15.58
N MET A 30 -9.37 7.82 15.68
CA MET A 30 -9.39 9.12 15.00
C MET A 30 -8.87 10.21 15.91
N PRO A 31 -7.96 11.08 15.42
CA PRO A 31 -7.58 12.26 16.17
C PRO A 31 -8.79 13.20 16.35
N PRO A 32 -8.85 13.94 17.46
CA PRO A 32 -9.88 14.94 17.67
C PRO A 32 -9.94 15.96 16.53
N LEU A 33 -11.14 16.40 16.20
CA LEU A 33 -11.33 17.50 15.25
C LEU A 33 -10.65 18.77 15.76
N VAL A 34 -9.87 19.41 14.89
CA VAL A 34 -9.30 20.74 15.19
C VAL A 34 -10.34 21.79 14.85
N ALA A 35 -10.79 22.53 15.85
CA ALA A 35 -11.79 23.58 15.68
C ALA A 35 -11.28 24.65 14.70
N GLY A 36 -12.14 25.07 13.76
CA GLY A 36 -11.79 26.11 12.78
C GLY A 36 -10.81 25.66 11.69
N ALA A 37 -10.44 24.37 11.60
CA ALA A 37 -9.61 23.88 10.53
C ALA A 37 -10.25 24.15 9.16
N ALA A 38 -9.50 24.83 8.29
CA ALA A 38 -9.92 25.11 6.93
C ALA A 38 -9.99 23.82 6.10
N LYS A 39 -10.98 23.74 5.20
CA LYS A 39 -11.31 22.50 4.48
C LYS A 39 -10.36 22.25 3.30
N ALA A 40 -9.90 21.03 3.19
CA ALA A 40 -9.23 20.50 2.01
C ALA A 40 -10.27 20.07 0.95
N ARG A 41 -9.86 20.08 -0.32
CA ARG A 41 -10.70 19.60 -1.43
C ARG A 41 -10.15 18.27 -1.95
N VAL A 42 -11.04 17.31 -2.21
CA VAL A 42 -10.67 16.02 -2.79
C VAL A 42 -11.11 15.98 -4.25
N GLU A 43 -10.21 15.56 -5.11
CA GLU A 43 -10.49 15.21 -6.50
C GLU A 43 -10.26 13.73 -6.71
N ALA A 44 -11.23 13.06 -7.35
CA ALA A 44 -11.13 11.68 -7.79
C ALA A 44 -10.82 11.65 -9.28
N LEU A 45 -9.73 11.03 -9.66
CA LEU A 45 -9.22 10.99 -11.03
C LEU A 45 -9.17 9.56 -11.55
N LYS A 46 -9.26 9.42 -12.87
CA LYS A 46 -8.80 8.25 -13.60
C LYS A 46 -7.54 8.66 -14.38
N VAL A 47 -6.42 8.05 -14.03
CA VAL A 47 -5.15 8.29 -14.71
C VAL A 47 -4.81 7.08 -15.55
N HIS A 48 -4.70 7.26 -16.84
CA HIS A 48 -4.29 6.22 -17.76
C HIS A 48 -2.80 5.94 -17.63
N SER A 49 -2.42 4.66 -17.60
CA SER A 49 -1.04 4.21 -17.47
C SER A 49 -0.67 3.24 -18.59
N LYS A 50 0.28 3.61 -19.42
CA LYS A 50 0.87 2.74 -20.43
C LYS A 50 1.69 1.61 -19.78
N ASP A 51 2.29 1.88 -18.63
CA ASP A 51 3.05 0.89 -17.86
C ASP A 51 2.16 -0.24 -17.31
N ILE A 52 0.84 -0.03 -17.23
CA ILE A 52 -0.13 -1.05 -16.77
C ILE A 52 -0.90 -1.68 -17.92
N GLU A 53 -0.87 -1.11 -19.12
CA GLU A 53 -1.49 -1.71 -20.30
C GLU A 53 -0.96 -3.12 -20.58
N GLY A 54 -1.83 -3.99 -21.08
CA GLY A 54 -1.47 -5.32 -21.54
C GLY A 54 -1.03 -6.30 -20.45
N ASN A 55 -1.21 -5.98 -19.15
CA ASN A 55 -0.92 -6.90 -18.06
C ASN A 55 -1.82 -8.14 -18.13
N LEU A 56 -1.29 -9.30 -17.73
CA LEU A 56 -1.95 -10.59 -17.92
C LEU A 56 -3.17 -10.81 -17.01
N LEU A 57 -3.30 -10.08 -15.89
CA LEU A 57 -4.48 -10.13 -15.03
C LEU A 57 -5.66 -9.31 -15.56
N GLY A 58 -5.50 -8.56 -16.66
CA GLY A 58 -6.53 -7.65 -17.15
C GLY A 58 -6.82 -6.50 -16.18
N THR A 59 -5.86 -6.15 -15.31
CA THR A 59 -5.99 -4.96 -14.44
C THR A 59 -6.18 -3.73 -15.32
N PRO A 60 -7.25 -2.94 -15.13
CA PRO A 60 -7.50 -1.75 -15.95
C PRO A 60 -6.32 -0.78 -15.95
N ALA A 61 -5.92 -0.30 -17.12
CA ALA A 61 -4.88 0.72 -17.25
C ALA A 61 -5.33 2.09 -16.70
N GLU A 62 -6.63 2.33 -16.66
CA GLU A 62 -7.25 3.49 -16.01
C GLU A 62 -7.21 3.31 -14.49
N ARG A 63 -6.29 4.00 -13.83
CA ARG A 63 -6.07 3.86 -12.38
C ARG A 63 -6.80 4.94 -11.59
N ASP A 64 -7.48 4.51 -10.52
CA ASP A 64 -8.06 5.46 -9.55
C ASP A 64 -6.92 6.18 -8.81
N VAL A 65 -6.99 7.51 -8.80
CA VAL A 65 -6.07 8.38 -8.06
C VAL A 65 -6.89 9.45 -7.34
N PHE A 66 -6.66 9.61 -6.06
CA PHE A 66 -7.27 10.69 -5.27
C PHE A 66 -6.24 11.77 -4.98
N VAL A 67 -6.63 13.03 -5.18
CA VAL A 67 -5.79 14.18 -4.90
C VAL A 67 -6.46 15.02 -3.82
N VAL A 68 -5.77 15.19 -2.70
CA VAL A 68 -6.23 16.08 -1.61
C VAL A 68 -5.49 17.39 -1.74
N LEU A 69 -6.21 18.43 -2.12
CA LEU A 69 -5.71 19.79 -2.29
C LEU A 69 -5.83 20.55 -0.99
N PRO A 70 -4.76 21.25 -0.55
CA PRO A 70 -4.76 21.97 0.72
C PRO A 70 -5.72 23.17 0.71
N PRO A 71 -6.15 23.67 1.89
CA PRO A 71 -7.15 24.73 2.00
C PRO A 71 -6.81 26.02 1.26
N SER A 72 -5.54 26.39 1.14
CA SER A 72 -5.13 27.60 0.42
C SER A 72 -5.08 27.43 -1.11
N TYR A 73 -5.26 26.21 -1.64
CA TYR A 73 -5.05 25.93 -3.06
C TYR A 73 -5.89 26.83 -3.96
N GLU A 74 -7.17 27.08 -3.66
CA GLU A 74 -8.03 27.95 -4.47
C GLU A 74 -7.76 29.43 -4.27
N ARG A 75 -7.42 29.86 -3.05
CA ARG A 75 -7.18 31.26 -2.73
C ARG A 75 -5.85 31.78 -3.26
N GLU A 76 -4.80 30.98 -3.13
CA GLU A 76 -3.42 31.35 -3.46
C GLU A 76 -3.02 30.83 -4.83
N ARG A 77 -3.65 31.34 -5.89
CA ARG A 77 -3.52 30.84 -7.27
C ARG A 77 -2.10 30.86 -7.83
N LYS A 78 -1.19 31.63 -7.27
CA LYS A 78 0.23 31.70 -7.70
C LYS A 78 1.13 30.77 -6.88
N ARG A 79 0.66 30.23 -5.77
CA ARG A 79 1.42 29.33 -4.90
C ARG A 79 1.54 27.97 -5.53
N ARG A 80 2.73 27.37 -5.42
CA ARG A 80 3.02 25.99 -5.75
C ARG A 80 3.29 25.21 -4.47
N TYR A 81 3.00 23.93 -4.48
CA TYR A 81 2.99 23.08 -3.29
C TYR A 81 3.91 21.89 -3.45
N PRO A 82 4.59 21.43 -2.38
CA PRO A 82 5.15 20.09 -2.33
C PRO A 82 4.06 19.04 -2.52
N VAL A 83 4.46 17.84 -2.94
CA VAL A 83 3.54 16.71 -3.15
C VAL A 83 3.99 15.52 -2.33
N VAL A 84 3.07 14.87 -1.62
CA VAL A 84 3.30 13.60 -0.93
C VAL A 84 2.46 12.51 -1.59
N TYR A 85 3.11 11.48 -2.11
CA TYR A 85 2.48 10.28 -2.65
C TYR A 85 2.29 9.29 -1.52
N ALA A 86 1.04 8.87 -1.27
CA ALA A 86 0.65 8.03 -0.14
C ALA A 86 0.09 6.70 -0.63
N LEU A 87 0.76 5.59 -0.29
CA LEU A 87 0.50 4.25 -0.79
C LEU A 87 -0.28 3.42 0.24
N HIS A 88 -1.44 2.90 -0.18
CA HIS A 88 -2.34 2.11 0.69
C HIS A 88 -1.83 0.69 0.97
N GLY A 89 -2.35 0.07 2.02
CA GLY A 89 -2.07 -1.32 2.41
C GLY A 89 -2.74 -2.36 1.51
N TYR A 90 -2.44 -3.64 1.78
CA TYR A 90 -3.04 -4.77 1.07
C TYR A 90 -4.53 -4.90 1.37
N SER A 91 -5.30 -5.44 0.44
CA SER A 91 -6.73 -5.75 0.45
C SER A 91 -7.70 -4.58 0.28
N ILE A 92 -7.25 -3.35 0.46
CA ILE A 92 -8.05 -2.13 0.27
C ILE A 92 -7.58 -1.36 -0.97
N GLY A 93 -8.40 -0.42 -1.45
CA GLY A 93 -8.02 0.55 -2.47
C GLY A 93 -7.72 1.91 -1.87
N ALA A 94 -7.25 2.84 -2.68
CA ALA A 94 -6.96 4.21 -2.24
C ALA A 94 -8.20 4.93 -1.70
N ASP A 95 -9.38 4.68 -2.30
CA ASP A 95 -10.67 5.24 -1.88
C ASP A 95 -11.07 4.78 -0.48
N GLN A 96 -10.95 3.48 -0.23
CA GLN A 96 -11.28 2.88 1.06
C GLN A 96 -10.31 3.39 2.14
N TRP A 97 -9.00 3.34 1.88
CA TRP A 97 -8.00 3.83 2.83
C TRP A 97 -8.20 5.31 3.17
N MET A 98 -8.42 6.15 2.15
CA MET A 98 -8.70 7.57 2.36
C MET A 98 -9.92 7.81 3.27
N LYS A 99 -10.98 7.01 3.10
CA LYS A 99 -12.20 7.09 3.93
C LYS A 99 -11.96 6.60 5.36
N GLU A 100 -11.30 5.45 5.52
CA GLU A 100 -11.08 4.81 6.81
C GLU A 100 -10.20 5.66 7.74
N ILE A 101 -9.13 6.28 7.22
CA ILE A 101 -8.30 7.23 8.00
C ILE A 101 -8.82 8.67 7.94
N ARG A 102 -9.95 8.93 7.29
CA ARG A 102 -10.53 10.26 7.06
C ARG A 102 -9.47 11.27 6.60
N LEU A 103 -8.71 10.92 5.59
CA LEU A 103 -7.49 11.64 5.22
C LEU A 103 -7.69 13.15 4.99
N PRO A 104 -8.77 13.66 4.35
CA PRO A 104 -8.98 15.09 4.23
C PRO A 104 -9.03 15.78 5.59
N GLN A 105 -9.83 15.27 6.54
CA GLN A 105 -9.95 15.78 7.90
C GLN A 105 -8.62 15.68 8.67
N THR A 106 -7.90 14.58 8.51
CA THR A 106 -6.59 14.33 9.12
C THR A 106 -5.56 15.36 8.63
N ALA A 107 -5.56 15.64 7.31
CA ALA A 107 -4.70 16.66 6.71
C ALA A 107 -5.09 18.08 7.16
N GLU A 108 -6.40 18.41 7.21
CA GLU A 108 -6.91 19.67 7.74
C GLU A 108 -6.43 19.90 9.17
N GLY A 109 -6.49 18.86 10.01
CA GLY A 109 -5.98 18.90 11.39
C GLY A 109 -4.49 19.17 11.48
N ALA A 110 -3.68 18.51 10.65
CA ALA A 110 -2.23 18.76 10.58
C ALA A 110 -1.92 20.20 10.15
N PHE A 111 -2.57 20.68 9.09
CA PHE A 111 -2.36 22.05 8.60
C PHE A 111 -2.80 23.11 9.63
N ALA A 112 -3.93 22.90 10.30
CA ALA A 112 -4.40 23.80 11.36
C ALA A 112 -3.47 23.83 12.59
N LYS A 113 -2.72 22.75 12.85
CA LYS A 113 -1.68 22.67 13.87
C LYS A 113 -0.33 23.28 13.44
N GLY A 114 -0.26 23.87 12.25
CA GLY A 114 0.94 24.57 11.76
C GLY A 114 1.82 23.77 10.81
N THR A 115 1.44 22.55 10.42
CA THR A 115 2.14 21.84 9.34
C THR A 115 1.99 22.62 8.03
N PRO A 116 3.08 22.92 7.30
CA PRO A 116 2.99 23.57 6.00
C PRO A 116 2.13 22.78 5.01
N GLU A 117 1.28 23.48 4.27
CA GLU A 117 0.35 22.88 3.33
C GLU A 117 1.03 22.21 2.13
N MET A 118 0.59 21.01 1.79
CA MET A 118 1.08 20.20 0.68
C MET A 118 -0.08 19.49 -0.02
N ILE A 119 0.12 19.06 -1.25
CA ILE A 119 -0.81 18.21 -2.00
C ILE A 119 -0.55 16.75 -1.59
N LEU A 120 -1.62 15.96 -1.37
CA LEU A 120 -1.51 14.53 -1.14
C LEU A 120 -2.08 13.78 -2.34
N VAL A 121 -1.40 12.75 -2.80
CA VAL A 121 -1.78 11.94 -3.96
C VAL A 121 -1.85 10.47 -3.56
N LEU A 122 -3.01 9.86 -3.72
CA LEU A 122 -3.28 8.48 -3.33
C LEU A 122 -3.61 7.63 -4.57
N PRO A 123 -2.65 6.96 -5.18
CA PRO A 123 -2.92 6.02 -6.27
C PRO A 123 -3.41 4.68 -5.75
N SER A 124 -4.36 4.05 -6.47
CA SER A 124 -4.79 2.69 -6.17
C SER A 124 -3.96 1.65 -6.92
N SER A 125 -3.36 0.73 -6.16
CA SER A 125 -2.68 -0.47 -6.70
C SER A 125 -3.54 -1.73 -6.57
N LYS A 126 -4.83 -1.59 -6.21
CA LYS A 126 -5.74 -2.72 -6.08
C LYS A 126 -5.98 -3.38 -7.43
N ASN A 127 -5.95 -4.71 -7.44
CA ASN A 127 -6.25 -5.57 -8.57
C ASN A 127 -7.13 -6.75 -8.12
N VAL A 128 -7.33 -7.77 -8.96
CA VAL A 128 -8.13 -8.95 -8.64
C VAL A 128 -7.59 -9.75 -7.44
N TYR A 129 -6.28 -9.70 -7.18
CA TYR A 129 -5.66 -10.30 -5.99
C TYR A 129 -5.51 -9.33 -4.82
N ASN A 130 -6.21 -8.19 -4.84
CA ASN A 130 -6.25 -7.15 -3.81
C ASN A 130 -4.99 -6.30 -3.64
N GLY A 131 -3.99 -6.41 -4.52
CA GLY A 131 -2.80 -5.57 -4.47
C GLY A 131 -1.71 -6.02 -5.42
N ALA A 132 -1.02 -5.07 -6.05
CA ALA A 132 0.06 -5.30 -6.99
C ALA A 132 1.46 -5.22 -6.33
N PHE A 133 1.53 -5.06 -5.02
CA PHE A 133 2.79 -4.86 -4.28
C PHE A 133 3.70 -3.78 -4.89
N TYR A 134 3.12 -2.80 -5.59
CA TYR A 134 3.85 -1.67 -6.18
C TYR A 134 5.13 -2.07 -6.94
N SER A 135 5.12 -3.29 -7.51
CA SER A 135 6.24 -3.88 -8.26
C SER A 135 5.95 -3.85 -9.75
N ASN A 136 7.01 -3.91 -10.56
CA ASN A 136 6.87 -4.16 -11.98
C ASN A 136 6.71 -5.66 -12.23
N SER A 137 5.67 -6.04 -12.98
CA SER A 137 5.39 -7.43 -13.31
C SER A 137 4.51 -7.52 -14.55
N VAL A 138 4.88 -8.39 -15.49
CA VAL A 138 4.05 -8.68 -16.68
C VAL A 138 2.66 -9.18 -16.28
N THR A 139 2.52 -9.80 -15.12
CA THR A 139 1.24 -10.31 -14.62
C THR A 139 0.35 -9.19 -14.08
N THR A 140 0.88 -8.26 -13.29
CA THR A 140 0.07 -7.22 -12.62
C THR A 140 0.11 -5.87 -13.33
N GLY A 141 1.09 -5.62 -14.20
CA GLY A 141 1.48 -4.30 -14.72
C GLY A 141 2.65 -3.69 -13.96
N ASP A 142 3.30 -2.68 -14.53
CA ASP A 142 4.52 -2.06 -14.02
C ASP A 142 4.22 -0.93 -13.04
N PHE A 143 3.66 -1.28 -11.87
CA PHE A 143 3.23 -0.31 -10.86
C PHE A 143 4.38 0.55 -10.28
N GLU A 144 5.61 0.04 -10.20
CA GLU A 144 6.76 0.86 -9.79
C GLU A 144 7.00 2.01 -10.78
N ASN A 145 6.94 1.73 -12.09
CA ASN A 145 7.10 2.71 -13.14
C ASN A 145 5.93 3.71 -13.15
N PHE A 146 4.69 3.22 -13.05
CA PHE A 146 3.52 4.08 -12.95
C PHE A 146 3.66 5.11 -11.81
N ILE A 147 3.96 4.66 -10.59
CA ILE A 147 4.02 5.54 -9.42
C ILE A 147 5.20 6.52 -9.50
N ALA A 148 6.39 6.06 -9.91
CA ALA A 148 7.60 6.88 -9.92
C ALA A 148 7.84 7.65 -11.22
N GLY A 149 7.07 7.37 -12.25
CA GLY A 149 7.15 7.99 -13.58
C GLY A 149 5.85 8.69 -13.97
N GLU A 150 4.96 7.97 -14.65
CA GLU A 150 3.74 8.52 -15.28
C GLU A 150 2.87 9.34 -14.32
N LEU A 151 2.65 8.84 -13.10
CA LEU A 151 1.83 9.54 -12.12
C LEU A 151 2.48 10.86 -11.65
N ILE A 152 3.79 10.88 -11.45
CA ILE A 152 4.50 12.12 -11.09
C ILE A 152 4.35 13.14 -12.23
N ASP A 153 4.59 12.71 -13.47
CA ASP A 153 4.53 13.60 -14.63
C ASP A 153 3.10 14.11 -14.86
N TYR A 154 2.09 13.26 -14.67
CA TYR A 154 0.68 13.66 -14.72
C TYR A 154 0.35 14.72 -13.65
N ILE A 155 0.72 14.49 -12.40
CA ILE A 155 0.43 15.42 -11.29
C ILE A 155 1.15 16.75 -11.49
N ASP A 156 2.41 16.73 -11.91
CA ASP A 156 3.17 17.96 -12.16
C ASP A 156 2.61 18.79 -13.33
N ALA A 157 2.02 18.11 -14.33
CA ALA A 157 1.38 18.78 -15.49
C ALA A 157 0.02 19.41 -15.15
N HIS A 158 -0.75 18.81 -14.22
CA HIS A 158 -2.15 19.22 -13.96
C HIS A 158 -2.33 20.04 -12.69
N TYR A 159 -1.35 20.03 -11.77
CA TYR A 159 -1.43 20.71 -10.49
C TYR A 159 -0.28 21.70 -10.27
N ARG A 160 -0.50 22.68 -9.40
CA ARG A 160 0.52 23.65 -9.03
C ARG A 160 1.52 23.06 -8.04
N THR A 161 2.36 22.16 -8.55
CA THR A 161 3.40 21.47 -7.78
C THR A 161 4.73 22.23 -7.82
N LEU A 162 5.56 22.00 -6.82
CA LEU A 162 7.00 22.25 -6.87
C LEU A 162 7.66 21.02 -7.53
N ALA A 163 7.71 20.98 -8.87
CA ALA A 163 8.05 19.84 -9.71
C ALA A 163 9.53 19.44 -9.62
N ARG A 164 10.01 19.08 -8.42
CA ARG A 164 11.40 18.65 -8.18
C ARG A 164 11.48 17.64 -7.02
N PRO A 165 12.50 16.76 -7.00
CA PRO A 165 12.64 15.73 -5.96
C PRO A 165 12.61 16.28 -4.54
N ALA A 166 13.31 17.39 -4.26
CA ALA A 166 13.37 18.00 -2.93
C ALA A 166 11.99 18.41 -2.35
N SER A 167 10.99 18.53 -3.20
CA SER A 167 9.60 18.88 -2.84
C SER A 167 8.62 17.70 -3.01
N ARG A 168 9.12 16.47 -3.22
CA ARG A 168 8.29 15.25 -3.27
C ARG A 168 8.58 14.34 -2.11
N GLY A 169 7.50 13.91 -1.42
CA GLY A 169 7.53 12.90 -0.39
C GLY A 169 6.90 11.60 -0.88
N LEU A 170 7.34 10.49 -0.30
CA LEU A 170 6.74 9.18 -0.51
C LEU A 170 6.47 8.56 0.85
N VAL A 171 5.23 8.13 1.08
CA VAL A 171 4.82 7.41 2.28
C VAL A 171 3.97 6.21 1.91
N GLY A 172 3.98 5.18 2.74
CA GLY A 172 3.06 4.06 2.57
C GLY A 172 2.93 3.24 3.84
N HIS A 173 1.77 2.58 3.97
CA HIS A 173 1.46 1.70 5.09
C HIS A 173 1.43 0.24 4.65
N SER A 174 2.03 -0.67 5.43
CA SER A 174 1.96 -2.12 5.19
C SER A 174 2.52 -2.52 3.82
N MET A 175 1.68 -3.06 2.91
CA MET A 175 2.04 -3.25 1.49
C MET A 175 2.47 -1.93 0.83
N GLY A 176 1.82 -0.81 1.16
CA GLY A 176 2.24 0.52 0.71
C GLY A 176 3.58 0.93 1.31
N GLY A 177 3.88 0.52 2.54
CA GLY A 177 5.18 0.69 3.18
C GLY A 177 6.28 -0.09 2.45
N TYR A 178 5.99 -1.32 2.01
CA TYR A 178 6.85 -2.06 1.09
C TYR A 178 7.03 -1.30 -0.24
N GLY A 179 5.93 -0.84 -0.83
CA GLY A 179 5.98 -0.05 -2.07
C GLY A 179 6.82 1.22 -1.91
N ALA A 180 6.65 1.93 -0.79
CA ALA A 180 7.42 3.13 -0.50
C ALA A 180 8.91 2.83 -0.30
N SER A 181 9.29 1.76 0.40
CA SER A 181 10.69 1.36 0.55
C SER A 181 11.28 0.89 -0.78
N ARG A 182 10.58 0.04 -1.54
CA ARG A 182 11.03 -0.44 -2.85
C ARG A 182 11.26 0.71 -3.83
N ILE A 183 10.24 1.53 -4.06
CA ILE A 183 10.28 2.67 -4.98
C ILE A 183 11.28 3.71 -4.44
N GLY A 184 11.22 4.02 -3.14
CA GLY A 184 12.12 4.98 -2.50
C GLY A 184 13.59 4.60 -2.58
N ILE A 185 13.93 3.31 -2.59
CA ILE A 185 15.30 2.84 -2.79
C ILE A 185 15.68 2.85 -4.28
N ARG A 186 14.87 2.25 -5.14
CA ARG A 186 15.20 2.04 -6.56
C ARG A 186 15.11 3.33 -7.39
N ARG A 187 14.20 4.22 -7.02
CA ARG A 187 13.91 5.52 -7.67
C ARG A 187 14.17 6.70 -6.74
N ALA A 188 15.19 6.58 -5.88
CA ALA A 188 15.52 7.59 -4.88
C ALA A 188 15.73 9.00 -5.46
N GLU A 189 16.13 9.11 -6.73
CA GLU A 189 16.29 10.39 -7.42
C GLU A 189 14.96 11.14 -7.68
N ARG A 190 13.81 10.48 -7.48
CA ARG A 190 12.48 11.08 -7.71
C ARG A 190 11.92 11.79 -6.47
N TYR A 191 12.43 11.49 -5.28
CA TYR A 191 11.86 11.93 -3.99
C TYR A 191 12.91 12.58 -3.09
N GLY A 192 12.49 13.51 -2.22
CA GLY A 192 13.33 14.20 -1.25
C GLY A 192 13.20 13.69 0.18
N ALA A 193 12.08 13.07 0.53
CA ALA A 193 11.83 12.48 1.84
C ALA A 193 11.01 11.19 1.74
N LEU A 194 11.25 10.25 2.67
CA LEU A 194 10.63 8.93 2.69
C LEU A 194 10.09 8.62 4.09
N TYR A 195 8.85 8.13 4.17
CA TYR A 195 8.25 7.67 5.43
C TYR A 195 7.64 6.27 5.26
N LEU A 196 8.06 5.33 6.10
CA LEU A 196 7.64 3.92 6.05
C LEU A 196 6.79 3.60 7.29
N MET A 197 5.47 3.40 7.09
CA MET A 197 4.54 3.06 8.16
C MET A 197 4.34 1.56 8.20
N ALA A 198 4.78 0.90 9.26
CA ALA A 198 4.67 -0.56 9.43
C ALA A 198 4.93 -1.33 8.12
N PRO A 199 6.08 -1.12 7.45
CA PRO A 199 6.32 -1.66 6.11
C PRO A 199 6.43 -3.19 6.15
N CYS A 200 5.65 -3.92 5.34
CA CYS A 200 5.81 -5.36 5.20
C CYS A 200 7.02 -5.73 4.34
N CYS A 201 7.42 -6.98 4.42
CA CYS A 201 8.22 -7.65 3.39
C CYS A 201 9.59 -6.99 3.14
N GLN A 202 10.19 -6.39 4.15
CA GLN A 202 11.50 -5.75 4.03
C GLN A 202 12.61 -6.79 3.92
N SER A 203 12.49 -7.89 4.69
CA SER A 203 13.34 -9.08 4.61
C SER A 203 12.81 -10.08 3.57
N PRO A 204 13.65 -11.01 3.07
CA PRO A 204 13.20 -12.11 2.23
C PRO A 204 12.05 -12.89 2.87
N VAL A 205 10.96 -13.03 2.13
CA VAL A 205 9.78 -13.78 2.54
C VAL A 205 9.92 -15.22 2.04
N GLY A 206 9.80 -16.19 2.96
CA GLY A 206 9.79 -17.62 2.63
C GLY A 206 8.47 -18.09 2.04
N SER A 207 8.26 -19.40 1.98
CA SER A 207 7.03 -20.04 1.47
C SER A 207 5.77 -19.77 2.31
N ARG A 208 5.91 -19.10 3.46
CA ARG A 208 4.83 -18.72 4.38
C ARG A 208 4.04 -19.91 4.95
N GLY A 209 4.66 -21.10 4.99
CA GLY A 209 4.02 -22.31 5.47
C GLY A 209 2.87 -22.81 4.57
N LEU A 210 2.92 -22.51 3.28
CA LEU A 210 1.94 -22.99 2.31
C LEU A 210 1.94 -24.52 2.26
N THR A 211 0.78 -25.15 2.50
CA THR A 211 0.67 -26.63 2.49
C THR A 211 0.37 -27.17 1.10
N ALA A 212 0.59 -28.49 0.90
CA ALA A 212 0.26 -29.18 -0.35
C ALA A 212 -1.23 -29.03 -0.72
N GLU A 213 -2.14 -29.12 0.27
CA GLU A 213 -3.57 -28.91 0.05
C GLU A 213 -3.88 -27.51 -0.43
N GLN A 214 -3.22 -26.50 0.16
CA GLN A 214 -3.40 -25.11 -0.23
C GLN A 214 -2.85 -24.84 -1.63
N VAL A 215 -1.71 -25.44 -1.99
CA VAL A 215 -1.18 -25.39 -3.37
C VAL A 215 -2.18 -25.99 -4.34
N THR A 216 -2.70 -27.20 -4.04
CA THR A 216 -3.73 -27.86 -4.85
C THR A 216 -4.96 -26.98 -5.01
N GLN A 217 -5.43 -26.33 -3.92
CA GLN A 217 -6.55 -25.39 -3.97
C GLN A 217 -6.27 -24.20 -4.89
N LEU A 218 -5.07 -23.64 -4.83
CA LEU A 218 -4.67 -22.51 -5.66
C LEU A 218 -4.52 -22.89 -7.13
N GLU A 219 -3.91 -24.06 -7.42
CA GLU A 219 -3.72 -24.56 -8.79
C GLU A 219 -5.04 -25.02 -9.45
N ALA A 220 -6.08 -25.33 -8.64
CA ALA A 220 -7.41 -25.69 -9.14
C ALA A 220 -8.25 -24.47 -9.56
N LEU A 221 -7.78 -23.24 -9.35
CA LEU A 221 -8.50 -22.04 -9.77
C LEU A 221 -8.58 -21.96 -11.31
N THR A 222 -9.78 -21.83 -11.83
CA THR A 222 -10.05 -21.78 -13.27
C THR A 222 -10.14 -20.34 -13.82
N SER A 223 -10.15 -19.36 -12.94
CA SER A 223 -10.09 -17.92 -13.29
C SER A 223 -9.45 -17.10 -12.17
N THR A 224 -9.02 -15.91 -12.50
CA THR A 224 -8.45 -14.95 -11.55
C THR A 224 -9.50 -14.47 -10.54
N GLU A 225 -10.77 -14.33 -10.97
CA GLU A 225 -11.90 -13.88 -10.14
C GLU A 225 -12.25 -14.90 -9.04
N ALA A 226 -12.03 -16.18 -9.31
CA ALA A 226 -12.24 -17.25 -8.33
C ALA A 226 -11.38 -17.06 -7.07
N ALA A 227 -10.25 -16.36 -7.18
CA ALA A 227 -9.43 -15.98 -6.03
C ALA A 227 -10.15 -15.07 -5.02
N SER A 228 -11.26 -14.42 -5.43
CA SER A 228 -12.06 -13.56 -4.52
C SER A 228 -12.66 -14.30 -3.35
N THR A 229 -12.87 -15.60 -3.46
CA THR A 229 -13.43 -16.47 -2.42
C THR A 229 -12.39 -17.05 -1.46
N LEU A 230 -11.10 -16.88 -1.78
CA LEU A 230 -10.02 -17.43 -0.97
C LEU A 230 -9.87 -16.70 0.37
N PRO A 231 -9.39 -17.40 1.42
CA PRO A 231 -8.95 -16.79 2.64
C PRO A 231 -7.88 -15.71 2.39
N PHE A 232 -7.86 -14.69 3.25
CA PHE A 232 -6.98 -13.52 3.14
C PHE A 232 -5.51 -13.87 2.86
N LEU A 233 -4.94 -14.83 3.61
CA LEU A 233 -3.53 -15.21 3.45
C LEU A 233 -3.24 -15.89 2.12
N LEU A 234 -4.13 -16.76 1.62
CA LEU A 234 -3.96 -17.44 0.34
C LEU A 234 -4.07 -16.45 -0.82
N ARG A 235 -5.03 -15.52 -0.76
CA ARG A 235 -5.12 -14.44 -1.75
C ARG A 235 -3.87 -13.54 -1.72
N GLY A 236 -3.34 -13.25 -0.53
CA GLY A 236 -2.08 -12.53 -0.35
C GLY A 236 -0.89 -13.27 -0.98
N THR A 237 -0.88 -14.61 -0.93
CA THR A 237 0.14 -15.42 -1.62
C THR A 237 0.05 -15.27 -3.14
N LEU A 238 -1.16 -15.27 -3.73
CA LEU A 238 -1.34 -15.00 -5.16
C LEU A 238 -0.88 -13.57 -5.53
N ALA A 239 -1.18 -12.58 -4.70
CA ALA A 239 -0.74 -11.20 -4.93
C ALA A 239 0.80 -11.08 -4.93
N LEU A 240 1.47 -11.72 -3.97
CA LEU A 240 2.94 -11.77 -3.92
C LEU A 240 3.51 -12.52 -5.14
N ALA A 241 2.98 -13.70 -5.46
CA ALA A 241 3.44 -14.51 -6.56
C ALA A 241 3.25 -13.81 -7.91
N SER A 242 2.12 -13.15 -8.13
CA SER A 242 1.86 -12.38 -9.35
C SER A 242 2.82 -11.19 -9.52
N ALA A 243 3.25 -10.59 -8.41
CA ALA A 243 4.19 -9.47 -8.41
C ALA A 243 5.66 -9.92 -8.52
N TRP A 244 6.04 -11.05 -7.89
CA TRP A 244 7.45 -11.42 -7.69
C TRP A 244 7.90 -12.67 -8.43
N SER A 245 6.97 -13.54 -8.82
CA SER A 245 7.24 -14.73 -9.64
C SER A 245 6.23 -14.87 -10.78
N PRO A 246 6.06 -13.82 -11.63
CA PRO A 246 5.17 -13.89 -12.78
C PRO A 246 5.60 -15.02 -13.73
N ASN A 247 4.60 -15.70 -14.33
CA ASN A 247 4.82 -16.74 -15.33
C ASN A 247 3.76 -16.67 -16.44
N PRO A 248 4.03 -16.02 -17.57
CA PRO A 248 3.10 -15.90 -18.69
C PRO A 248 2.60 -17.23 -19.27
N LEU A 249 3.35 -18.32 -19.04
CA LEU A 249 3.04 -19.65 -19.57
C LEU A 249 2.08 -20.46 -18.67
N ARG A 250 1.60 -19.88 -17.55
CA ARG A 250 0.73 -20.55 -16.60
C ARG A 250 -0.64 -19.87 -16.44
N PRO A 251 -1.49 -19.84 -17.48
CA PRO A 251 -2.86 -19.35 -17.35
C PRO A 251 -3.67 -20.28 -16.42
N PRO A 252 -4.71 -19.79 -15.75
CA PRO A 252 -5.21 -18.42 -15.76
C PRO A 252 -4.53 -17.48 -14.76
N LEU A 253 -3.66 -17.99 -13.88
CA LEU A 253 -3.10 -17.22 -12.77
C LEU A 253 -1.85 -16.43 -13.15
N TYR A 254 -1.13 -16.89 -14.20
CA TYR A 254 0.09 -16.27 -14.73
C TYR A 254 1.20 -16.04 -13.69
N LEU A 255 1.37 -17.02 -12.78
CA LEU A 255 2.36 -16.97 -11.69
C LEU A 255 2.92 -18.36 -11.35
N ASP A 256 4.05 -18.36 -10.66
CA ASP A 256 4.60 -19.54 -10.00
C ASP A 256 4.48 -19.42 -8.49
N LEU A 257 3.99 -20.49 -7.84
CA LEU A 257 3.94 -20.59 -6.38
C LEU A 257 5.32 -20.95 -5.80
N PRO A 258 5.64 -20.50 -4.58
CA PRO A 258 6.94 -20.78 -3.94
C PRO A 258 7.06 -22.21 -3.41
N VAL A 259 5.98 -23.00 -3.48
CA VAL A 259 5.89 -24.40 -3.02
C VAL A 259 5.27 -25.21 -4.16
N ASP A 260 5.71 -26.44 -4.34
CA ASP A 260 5.12 -27.37 -5.30
C ASP A 260 3.90 -28.10 -4.73
N SER A 261 3.24 -28.91 -5.57
CA SER A 261 2.04 -29.67 -5.20
C SER A 261 2.29 -30.75 -4.11
N SER A 262 3.55 -31.08 -3.81
CA SER A 262 3.91 -31.96 -2.69
C SER A 262 4.15 -31.22 -1.38
N GLY A 263 4.04 -29.89 -1.36
CA GLY A 263 4.33 -29.05 -0.21
C GLY A 263 5.81 -28.73 -0.02
N LYS A 264 6.66 -29.02 -1.01
CA LYS A 264 8.10 -28.76 -0.95
C LYS A 264 8.42 -27.37 -1.51
N ASP A 265 9.30 -26.64 -0.83
CA ASP A 265 9.80 -25.35 -1.27
C ASP A 265 10.45 -25.44 -2.67
N ARG A 266 10.20 -24.43 -3.50
CA ARG A 266 10.82 -24.23 -4.81
C ARG A 266 11.90 -23.16 -4.72
N PRO A 267 13.19 -23.56 -4.55
CA PRO A 267 14.28 -22.61 -4.28
C PRO A 267 14.43 -21.54 -5.36
N GLU A 268 14.20 -21.89 -6.63
CA GLU A 268 14.27 -20.96 -7.77
C GLU A 268 13.18 -19.87 -7.72
N ILE A 269 12.00 -20.17 -7.15
CA ILE A 269 10.92 -19.21 -6.95
C ILE A 269 11.16 -18.38 -5.70
N LEU A 270 11.59 -19.02 -4.62
CA LEU A 270 11.97 -18.32 -3.39
C LEU A 270 13.12 -17.34 -3.61
N ALA A 271 14.08 -17.67 -4.50
CA ALA A 271 15.13 -16.73 -4.88
C ALA A 271 14.58 -15.49 -5.59
N LYS A 272 13.55 -15.63 -6.46
CA LYS A 272 12.85 -14.47 -7.07
C LYS A 272 12.16 -13.62 -5.99
N TRP A 273 11.50 -14.26 -5.02
CA TRP A 273 10.84 -13.56 -3.92
C TRP A 273 11.86 -12.82 -3.05
N ALA A 274 12.98 -13.48 -2.70
CA ALA A 274 14.04 -12.85 -1.92
C ALA A 274 14.65 -11.62 -2.62
N ALA A 275 14.85 -11.70 -3.94
CA ALA A 275 15.37 -10.58 -4.74
C ALA A 275 14.42 -9.36 -4.78
N ASN A 276 13.14 -9.52 -4.41
CA ASN A 276 12.18 -8.43 -4.32
C ASN A 276 12.12 -7.78 -2.92
N ALA A 277 12.79 -8.35 -1.91
CA ALA A 277 12.87 -7.74 -0.59
C ALA A 277 13.78 -6.50 -0.61
N PRO A 278 13.32 -5.34 -0.09
CA PRO A 278 14.12 -4.12 -0.06
C PRO A 278 15.50 -4.28 0.56
N LEU A 279 15.65 -5.09 1.61
CA LEU A 279 16.94 -5.38 2.23
C LEU A 279 17.89 -6.17 1.33
N ALA A 280 17.39 -6.93 0.35
CA ALA A 280 18.23 -7.69 -0.57
C ALA A 280 18.92 -6.81 -1.65
N PHE A 281 18.43 -5.59 -1.86
CA PHE A 281 19.01 -4.70 -2.88
C PHE A 281 19.38 -3.30 -2.35
N LEU A 282 19.15 -2.98 -1.08
CA LEU A 282 19.50 -1.67 -0.51
C LEU A 282 20.94 -1.27 -0.80
N ASP A 283 21.87 -2.20 -0.65
CA ASP A 283 23.32 -1.97 -0.82
C ASP A 283 23.68 -1.48 -2.23
N GLN A 284 22.89 -1.81 -3.23
CA GLN A 284 23.10 -1.37 -4.62
C GLN A 284 22.72 0.10 -4.85
N TYR A 285 21.94 0.69 -3.93
CA TYR A 285 21.38 2.04 -4.08
C TYR A 285 21.83 3.03 -3.00
N VAL A 286 22.76 2.66 -2.14
CA VAL A 286 23.23 3.48 -1.00
C VAL A 286 23.60 4.90 -1.43
N SER A 287 24.33 5.08 -2.54
CA SER A 287 24.74 6.39 -3.03
C SER A 287 23.58 7.30 -3.42
N LYS A 288 22.44 6.72 -3.83
CA LYS A 288 21.21 7.46 -4.14
C LYS A 288 20.39 7.72 -2.88
N VAL A 289 20.22 6.70 -2.02
CA VAL A 289 19.42 6.80 -0.79
C VAL A 289 20.03 7.78 0.21
N ARG A 290 21.36 7.93 0.26
CA ARG A 290 22.05 8.95 1.07
C ARG A 290 21.69 10.40 0.72
N LYS A 291 21.08 10.64 -0.45
CA LYS A 291 20.66 11.98 -0.88
C LYS A 291 19.31 12.41 -0.34
N TYR A 292 18.57 11.51 0.33
CA TYR A 292 17.34 11.88 1.00
C TYR A 292 17.59 12.94 2.06
N ARG A 293 16.71 13.92 2.12
CA ARG A 293 16.71 14.97 3.16
C ARG A 293 16.31 14.41 4.52
N ALA A 294 15.42 13.43 4.52
CA ALA A 294 15.00 12.70 5.71
C ALA A 294 14.37 11.35 5.34
N ILE A 295 14.58 10.36 6.21
CA ILE A 295 13.91 9.06 6.17
C ILE A 295 13.37 8.78 7.57
N ALA A 296 12.10 8.37 7.68
CA ALA A 296 11.50 7.96 8.93
C ALA A 296 10.75 6.64 8.76
N LEU A 297 10.71 5.88 9.85
CA LEU A 297 9.95 4.65 9.96
C LEU A 297 9.14 4.70 11.25
N ASP A 298 7.95 4.07 11.24
CA ASP A 298 7.21 3.80 12.46
C ASP A 298 6.50 2.46 12.41
N VAL A 299 6.16 1.93 13.59
CA VAL A 299 5.44 0.66 13.73
C VAL A 299 4.86 0.53 15.12
N GLY A 300 3.71 -0.14 15.26
CA GLY A 300 3.14 -0.49 16.56
C GLY A 300 3.98 -1.56 17.28
N ASP A 301 4.05 -1.49 18.61
CA ASP A 301 4.79 -2.47 19.44
C ASP A 301 4.15 -3.87 19.45
N LYS A 302 2.85 -3.95 19.09
CA LYS A 302 2.08 -5.20 18.94
C LYS A 302 1.88 -5.63 17.49
N ASP A 303 2.51 -4.93 16.55
CA ASP A 303 2.47 -5.27 15.12
C ASP A 303 3.44 -6.42 14.83
N GLY A 304 2.98 -7.42 14.07
CA GLY A 304 3.84 -8.52 13.61
C GLY A 304 4.98 -8.08 12.68
N LEU A 305 4.99 -6.82 12.22
CA LEU A 305 6.02 -6.23 11.35
C LEU A 305 7.09 -5.44 12.11
N VAL A 306 7.03 -5.40 13.45
CA VAL A 306 7.97 -4.60 14.27
C VAL A 306 9.43 -4.98 14.02
N GLU A 307 9.74 -6.26 13.98
CA GLU A 307 11.11 -6.74 13.77
C GLU A 307 11.62 -6.47 12.35
N ASP A 308 10.76 -6.61 11.35
CA ASP A 308 11.13 -6.34 9.95
C ASP A 308 11.37 -4.83 9.73
N THR A 309 10.58 -3.98 10.40
CA THR A 309 10.76 -2.53 10.41
C THR A 309 12.07 -2.11 11.11
N ARG A 310 12.42 -2.75 12.25
CA ARG A 310 13.70 -2.53 12.95
C ARG A 310 14.89 -2.90 12.07
N ARG A 311 14.85 -4.06 11.42
CA ARG A 311 15.91 -4.50 10.50
C ARG A 311 16.14 -3.51 9.36
N MET A 312 15.08 -2.93 8.77
CA MET A 312 15.23 -1.90 7.76
C MET A 312 15.93 -0.65 8.31
N HIS A 313 15.52 -0.17 9.48
CA HIS A 313 16.18 0.95 10.13
C HIS A 313 17.66 0.68 10.42
N GLU A 314 17.99 -0.49 10.97
CA GLU A 314 19.36 -0.91 11.25
C GLU A 314 20.21 -1.02 9.99
N ALA A 315 19.65 -1.58 8.92
CA ALA A 315 20.33 -1.67 7.62
C ALA A 315 20.65 -0.29 7.04
N LEU A 316 19.70 0.66 7.10
CA LEU A 316 19.95 2.05 6.70
C LEU A 316 21.09 2.66 7.51
N ARG A 317 21.08 2.50 8.83
CA ARG A 317 22.14 3.01 9.71
C ARG A 317 23.49 2.36 9.44
N ALA A 318 23.53 1.04 9.24
CA ALA A 318 24.75 0.31 8.90
C ALA A 318 25.39 0.83 7.61
N GLN A 319 24.60 1.34 6.68
CA GLN A 319 25.06 1.98 5.45
C GLN A 319 25.36 3.48 5.62
N GLY A 320 25.36 4.01 6.85
CA GLY A 320 25.56 5.43 7.12
C GLY A 320 24.47 6.34 6.59
N ILE A 321 23.24 5.82 6.44
CA ILE A 321 22.07 6.58 6.02
C ILE A 321 21.29 6.97 7.28
N ALA A 322 21.13 8.28 7.49
CA ALA A 322 20.37 8.80 8.63
C ALA A 322 18.89 8.45 8.47
N SER A 323 18.32 7.84 9.51
CA SER A 323 16.90 7.54 9.59
C SER A 323 16.42 7.59 11.04
N SER A 324 15.14 7.89 11.26
CA SER A 324 14.48 7.77 12.56
C SER A 324 13.55 6.57 12.58
N LEU A 325 13.41 5.94 13.74
CA LEU A 325 12.44 4.87 13.99
C LEU A 325 11.65 5.20 15.24
N GLU A 326 10.33 5.13 15.16
CA GLU A 326 9.45 5.20 16.32
C GLU A 326 8.65 3.90 16.45
N VAL A 327 8.77 3.24 17.60
CA VAL A 327 7.91 2.11 17.97
C VAL A 327 6.93 2.63 19.00
N TYR A 328 5.65 2.69 18.63
CA TYR A 328 4.59 3.27 19.46
C TYR A 328 3.67 2.19 20.02
N PRO A 329 3.00 2.43 21.17
CA PRO A 329 1.98 1.52 21.69
C PRO A 329 0.81 1.38 20.71
N GLY A 330 0.65 0.20 20.09
CA GLY A 330 -0.40 -0.05 19.11
C GLY A 330 -0.17 -1.29 18.27
N ASP A 331 -1.16 -1.64 17.47
CA ASP A 331 -1.11 -2.72 16.49
C ASP A 331 -0.93 -2.18 15.05
N HIS A 332 -1.19 -3.04 14.06
CA HIS A 332 -0.96 -2.73 12.65
C HIS A 332 -1.77 -1.53 12.13
N THR A 333 -2.94 -1.23 12.69
CA THR A 333 -3.86 -0.22 12.13
C THR A 333 -4.36 0.81 13.13
N SER A 334 -4.28 0.52 14.43
CA SER A 334 -4.96 1.27 15.49
C SER A 334 -4.67 2.77 15.54
N HIS A 335 -3.54 3.23 15.04
CA HIS A 335 -3.12 4.64 15.15
C HIS A 335 -2.88 5.34 13.80
N LEU A 336 -3.25 4.76 12.66
CA LEU A 336 -2.92 5.29 11.33
C LEU A 336 -3.34 6.75 11.13
N ALA A 337 -4.56 7.11 11.53
CA ALA A 337 -5.04 8.49 11.40
C ALA A 337 -4.26 9.47 12.27
N PHE A 338 -3.93 9.10 13.51
CA PHE A 338 -3.06 9.89 14.38
C PHE A 338 -1.65 10.04 13.80
N ARG A 339 -1.09 8.91 13.32
CA ARG A 339 0.25 8.91 12.72
C ARG A 339 0.29 9.84 11.51
N MET A 340 -0.70 9.76 10.64
CA MET A 340 -0.80 10.66 9.49
C MET A 340 -0.88 12.14 9.91
N GLN A 341 -1.76 12.50 10.88
CA GLN A 341 -1.95 13.89 11.28
C GLN A 341 -0.75 14.46 12.03
N ASP A 342 -0.26 13.74 13.04
CA ASP A 342 0.60 14.32 14.07
C ASP A 342 2.09 13.96 13.89
N TYR A 343 2.41 13.04 12.95
CA TYR A 343 3.79 12.58 12.70
C TYR A 343 4.16 12.64 11.21
N VAL A 344 3.42 11.98 10.33
CA VAL A 344 3.77 11.84 8.92
C VAL A 344 3.71 13.18 8.19
N LEU A 345 2.59 13.91 8.29
CA LEU A 345 2.45 15.20 7.63
C LEU A 345 3.41 16.25 8.21
N PRO A 346 3.58 16.38 9.55
CA PRO A 346 4.64 17.23 10.12
C PRO A 346 6.06 16.86 9.71
N PHE A 347 6.39 15.56 9.58
CA PHE A 347 7.68 15.11 9.05
C PHE A 347 7.91 15.67 7.65
N PHE A 348 6.95 15.54 6.73
CA PHE A 348 7.08 16.12 5.39
C PHE A 348 7.10 17.65 5.42
N GLY A 349 6.33 18.26 6.33
CA GLY A 349 6.34 19.70 6.55
C GLY A 349 7.71 20.26 6.91
N SER A 350 8.50 19.50 7.67
CA SER A 350 9.87 19.90 8.08
C SER A 350 10.96 19.46 7.11
N SER A 351 10.71 18.38 6.33
CA SER A 351 11.75 17.75 5.51
C SER A 351 11.72 18.17 4.04
N LEU A 352 10.56 18.50 3.48
CA LEU A 352 10.43 18.90 2.09
C LEU A 352 10.83 20.37 1.87
N SER A 353 11.18 20.72 0.64
CA SER A 353 11.40 22.11 0.25
C SER A 353 10.08 22.75 -0.19
N PHE A 354 9.74 23.89 0.41
CA PHE A 354 8.55 24.72 0.11
C PHE A 354 8.89 25.98 -0.69
N SER A 355 10.16 26.27 -0.92
CA SER A 355 10.60 27.40 -1.79
C SER A 355 10.69 26.95 -3.24
N LYS A 356 10.60 27.88 -4.21
CA LYS A 356 10.87 27.64 -5.63
C LYS A 356 12.32 27.27 -5.89
#